data_6d646731650448f962040b06a4fc2e90
#
_entry.id   6d646731650448f962040b06a4fc2e90
#
_cell.length_a   1.000
_cell.length_b   1.000
_cell.length_c   1.000
_cell.angle_alpha   90.00
_cell.angle_beta   90.00
_cell.angle_gamma   90.00
#
_symmetry.space_group_name_H-M   'P 1'
#
loop_
_entity.id
_entity.type
_entity.pdbx_description
1 polymer ?
#
loop_
_entity_poly.entity_id
_entity_poly.type
_entity_poly.pdbx_seq_one_letter_code
_entity_poly.pdbx_strand_id
1 'polypeptide(L)'
;MQIYEELVARGLIAQVTNEEEIKKMVNEGKAVFYIGFDPTADSLHVGHFMALCLMKRLQMAGNKPIALIGGGTGMIGDPSGRSDMRTMMTPEIIQHNCDCFKKQMSRFIDFSEGKAMMVNNAEWLMGLNYIEFLREVGPHFSVNNMLRAECYKQRMEKGLSFLEFNYMIMQSYDFYELFKRYGCNMQFGGDDQWSNMLGGTELIRRKLGKDAHAMTITLLLNSEGKKMGKTQSGAVWLDPEKTSPFDFYQYWRNVGDSDVLKCLRMLTFLPLEQIDEMDQWEGSQLNQAKEILAFELTKLVHGEEEAAKAQEGARALFAAGASTENMPAFELTEEDFSEGTIDILIILNKSGLAASRSEARRNVEQGGVSVDGNPVKDIKAVFSREQFAGDGVVVKRGKKNFKKIILK
;
A
#
# COMPACT_ATOMS: atom_id res chain seq x y z
N MET A 1 18.28 8.78 -19.20
CA MET A 1 16.85 8.61 -19.59
C MET A 1 16.05 9.72 -18.95
N GLN A 2 15.09 10.35 -19.67
CA GLN A 2 14.19 11.33 -19.07
C GLN A 2 13.09 10.62 -18.26
N ILE A 3 12.41 11.36 -17.37
CA ILE A 3 11.49 10.71 -16.41
C ILE A 3 10.29 10.02 -17.06
N TYR A 4 9.70 10.60 -18.12
CA TYR A 4 8.57 9.95 -18.80
C TYR A 4 8.96 8.60 -19.40
N GLU A 5 10.09 8.55 -20.10
CA GLU A 5 10.64 7.32 -20.68
C GLU A 5 10.99 6.30 -19.59
N GLU A 6 11.48 6.75 -18.43
CA GLU A 6 11.71 5.85 -17.29
C GLU A 6 10.41 5.24 -16.77
N LEU A 7 9.32 6.04 -16.66
CA LEU A 7 8.02 5.53 -16.23
C LEU A 7 7.47 4.49 -17.21
N VAL A 8 7.64 4.70 -18.52
CA VAL A 8 7.28 3.73 -19.57
C VAL A 8 8.09 2.44 -19.42
N ALA A 9 9.41 2.55 -19.33
CA ALA A 9 10.31 1.39 -19.21
C ALA A 9 10.07 0.58 -17.95
N ARG A 10 9.62 1.23 -16.86
CA ARG A 10 9.23 0.56 -15.61
C ARG A 10 7.81 -0.04 -15.64
N GLY A 11 7.05 0.17 -16.72
CA GLY A 11 5.68 -0.33 -16.86
C GLY A 11 4.67 0.37 -15.96
N LEU A 12 4.92 1.63 -15.61
CA LEU A 12 4.09 2.39 -14.66
C LEU A 12 2.91 3.09 -15.33
N ILE A 13 2.96 3.38 -16.62
CA ILE A 13 1.91 4.14 -17.32
C ILE A 13 0.85 3.19 -17.88
N ALA A 14 -0.44 3.47 -17.58
CA ALA A 14 -1.57 2.74 -18.14
C ALA A 14 -2.35 3.58 -19.17
N GLN A 15 -2.87 4.74 -18.79
CA GLN A 15 -3.64 5.62 -19.68
C GLN A 15 -3.19 7.08 -19.50
N VAL A 16 -3.27 7.85 -20.58
CA VAL A 16 -2.93 9.29 -20.59
C VAL A 16 -3.93 10.07 -21.44
N THR A 17 -4.25 11.29 -21.04
CA THR A 17 -5.16 12.17 -21.82
C THR A 17 -4.49 12.78 -23.04
N ASN A 18 -3.23 13.16 -22.95
CA ASN A 18 -2.41 13.72 -24.02
C ASN A 18 -0.95 13.39 -23.75
N GLU A 19 -0.43 12.40 -24.46
CA GLU A 19 0.92 11.88 -24.21
C GLU A 19 2.01 12.91 -24.44
N GLU A 20 1.94 13.67 -25.54
CA GLU A 20 2.98 14.64 -25.89
C GLU A 20 3.08 15.79 -24.89
N GLU A 21 1.94 16.33 -24.46
CA GLU A 21 1.91 17.41 -23.48
C GLU A 21 2.36 16.92 -22.09
N ILE A 22 1.90 15.74 -21.66
CA ILE A 22 2.29 15.13 -20.39
C ILE A 22 3.80 14.85 -20.37
N LYS A 23 4.32 14.20 -21.43
CA LYS A 23 5.73 13.90 -21.59
C LYS A 23 6.59 15.14 -21.48
N LYS A 24 6.24 16.19 -22.26
CA LYS A 24 6.93 17.47 -22.21
C LYS A 24 6.92 18.07 -20.80
N MET A 25 5.75 18.11 -20.19
CA MET A 25 5.54 18.74 -18.87
C MET A 25 6.33 18.04 -17.77
N VAL A 26 6.28 16.70 -17.69
CA VAL A 26 6.98 15.95 -16.63
C VAL A 26 8.49 15.93 -16.87
N ASN A 27 8.95 15.85 -18.13
CA ASN A 27 10.37 15.86 -18.46
C ASN A 27 11.03 17.21 -18.21
N GLU A 28 10.28 18.32 -18.35
CA GLU A 28 10.76 19.67 -18.06
C GLU A 28 10.63 20.06 -16.58
N GLY A 29 10.11 19.18 -15.70
CA GLY A 29 9.89 19.47 -14.29
C GLY A 29 8.79 20.52 -14.03
N LYS A 30 7.86 20.68 -14.95
CA LYS A 30 6.80 21.71 -14.92
C LYS A 30 5.44 21.17 -14.43
N ALA A 31 5.32 19.89 -14.18
CA ALA A 31 4.09 19.34 -13.65
C ALA A 31 3.92 19.74 -12.18
N VAL A 32 2.81 20.43 -11.89
CA VAL A 32 2.24 20.52 -10.57
C VAL A 32 1.10 19.52 -10.52
N PHE A 33 1.28 18.43 -9.83
CA PHE A 33 0.37 17.29 -9.92
C PHE A 33 -0.12 16.84 -8.56
N TYR A 34 -1.30 16.21 -8.53
CA TYR A 34 -1.81 15.63 -7.30
C TYR A 34 -2.15 14.15 -7.41
N ILE A 35 -2.10 13.48 -6.27
CA ILE A 35 -2.69 12.17 -6.03
C ILE A 35 -3.55 12.29 -4.77
N GLY A 36 -4.78 11.76 -4.84
CA GLY A 36 -5.72 11.72 -3.74
C GLY A 36 -5.58 10.46 -2.89
N PHE A 37 -5.72 10.63 -1.58
CA PHE A 37 -5.66 9.55 -0.59
C PHE A 37 -6.81 9.69 0.40
N ASP A 38 -7.82 8.85 0.27
CA ASP A 38 -8.90 8.78 1.24
C ASP A 38 -8.42 8.11 2.54
N PRO A 39 -8.54 8.76 3.70
CA PRO A 39 -8.01 8.29 4.97
C PRO A 39 -8.90 7.20 5.59
N THR A 40 -9.02 6.05 4.91
CA THR A 40 -9.91 4.94 5.29
C THR A 40 -9.37 4.04 6.39
N ALA A 41 -8.15 4.29 6.86
CA ALA A 41 -7.48 3.64 7.98
C ALA A 41 -6.43 4.59 8.57
N ASP A 42 -5.92 4.29 9.75
CA ASP A 42 -4.87 5.03 10.44
C ASP A 42 -3.45 4.72 9.94
N SER A 43 -3.32 4.00 8.83
CA SER A 43 -2.05 3.73 8.15
C SER A 43 -2.24 3.59 6.64
N LEU A 44 -1.22 4.01 5.91
CA LEU A 44 -1.01 3.63 4.51
C LEU A 44 -0.61 2.15 4.44
N HIS A 45 -0.87 1.51 3.31
CA HIS A 45 -0.51 0.11 3.05
C HIS A 45 0.12 -0.05 1.67
N VAL A 46 0.60 -1.24 1.34
CA VAL A 46 1.25 -1.54 0.04
C VAL A 46 0.41 -1.10 -1.17
N GLY A 47 -0.92 -1.08 -1.08
CA GLY A 47 -1.78 -0.55 -2.16
C GLY A 47 -1.57 0.94 -2.47
N HIS A 48 -1.13 1.75 -1.49
CA HIS A 48 -0.77 3.16 -1.68
C HIS A 48 0.70 3.36 -2.08
N PHE A 49 1.52 2.33 -1.86
CA PHE A 49 2.96 2.41 -1.97
C PHE A 49 3.43 2.80 -3.39
N MET A 50 2.78 2.25 -4.41
CA MET A 50 3.12 2.57 -5.80
C MET A 50 2.85 4.04 -6.13
N ALA A 51 1.76 4.60 -5.63
CA ALA A 51 1.45 6.02 -5.77
C ALA A 51 2.51 6.91 -5.09
N LEU A 52 2.97 6.53 -3.90
CA LEU A 52 4.04 7.22 -3.19
C LEU A 52 5.38 7.14 -3.94
N CYS A 53 5.73 5.97 -4.48
CA CYS A 53 6.92 5.80 -5.32
C CYS A 53 6.86 6.67 -6.58
N LEU A 54 5.70 6.76 -7.23
CA LEU A 54 5.51 7.65 -8.38
C LEU A 54 5.69 9.12 -7.99
N MET A 55 5.05 9.57 -6.90
CA MET A 55 5.21 10.93 -6.40
C MET A 55 6.67 11.27 -6.14
N LYS A 56 7.39 10.37 -5.46
CA LYS A 56 8.82 10.54 -5.18
C LYS A 56 9.66 10.63 -6.46
N ARG A 57 9.43 9.76 -7.45
CA ARG A 57 10.15 9.80 -8.73
C ARG A 57 9.95 11.12 -9.47
N LEU A 58 8.70 11.55 -9.59
CA LEU A 58 8.37 12.81 -10.25
C LEU A 58 8.94 14.02 -9.50
N GLN A 59 8.94 13.99 -8.16
CA GLN A 59 9.58 15.02 -7.35
C GLN A 59 11.09 15.07 -7.57
N MET A 60 11.76 13.91 -7.61
CA MET A 60 13.20 13.83 -7.92
C MET A 60 13.53 14.38 -9.31
N ALA A 61 12.61 14.31 -10.26
CA ALA A 61 12.70 14.88 -11.60
C ALA A 61 12.29 16.38 -11.65
N GLY A 62 12.10 17.04 -10.52
CA GLY A 62 11.81 18.48 -10.43
C GLY A 62 10.34 18.84 -10.48
N ASN A 63 9.42 17.88 -10.61
CA ASN A 63 7.99 18.13 -10.58
C ASN A 63 7.48 18.34 -9.15
N LYS A 64 6.34 19.02 -9.00
CA LYS A 64 5.80 19.42 -7.68
C LYS A 64 4.58 18.58 -7.31
N PRO A 65 4.70 17.60 -6.40
CA PRO A 65 3.59 16.82 -5.93
C PRO A 65 2.72 17.57 -4.93
N ILE A 66 1.41 17.36 -5.02
CA ILE A 66 0.40 17.69 -4.02
C ILE A 66 -0.19 16.38 -3.51
N ALA A 67 0.00 16.08 -2.24
CA ALA A 67 -0.72 15.00 -1.57
C ALA A 67 -2.07 15.54 -1.11
N LEU A 68 -3.15 15.12 -1.79
CA LEU A 68 -4.51 15.48 -1.42
C LEU A 68 -5.05 14.46 -0.44
N ILE A 69 -5.31 14.90 0.79
CA ILE A 69 -5.95 14.07 1.80
C ILE A 69 -7.47 14.23 1.69
N GLY A 70 -8.17 13.12 1.51
CA GLY A 70 -9.61 13.07 1.33
C GLY A 70 -10.41 13.20 2.62
N GLY A 71 -10.21 14.28 3.41
CA GLY A 71 -10.98 14.50 4.64
C GLY A 71 -12.47 14.70 4.39
N GLY A 72 -12.84 15.35 3.28
CA GLY A 72 -14.24 15.50 2.84
C GLY A 72 -14.74 14.28 2.07
N THR A 73 -13.99 13.81 1.08
CA THR A 73 -14.36 12.64 0.27
C THR A 73 -14.38 11.34 1.07
N GLY A 74 -13.55 11.21 2.10
CA GLY A 74 -13.56 10.08 3.02
C GLY A 74 -14.86 9.90 3.81
N MET A 75 -15.67 10.96 3.95
CA MET A 75 -17.00 10.90 4.55
C MET A 75 -18.03 10.25 3.60
N ILE A 76 -17.76 10.24 2.31
CA ILE A 76 -18.64 9.71 1.26
C ILE A 76 -18.22 8.29 0.88
N GLY A 77 -16.93 8.11 0.55
CA GLY A 77 -16.33 6.87 0.12
C GLY A 77 -16.38 6.62 -1.38
N ASP A 78 -15.20 6.39 -1.97
CA ASP A 78 -15.04 6.10 -3.40
C ASP A 78 -15.65 4.74 -3.77
N PRO A 79 -16.59 4.69 -4.74
CA PRO A 79 -17.16 3.44 -5.24
C PRO A 79 -16.25 2.70 -6.24
N SER A 80 -15.20 3.34 -6.77
CA SER A 80 -14.36 2.80 -7.84
C SER A 80 -13.68 1.49 -7.44
N GLY A 81 -13.76 0.48 -8.31
CA GLY A 81 -13.12 -0.82 -8.12
C GLY A 81 -13.65 -1.64 -6.92
N ARG A 82 -14.89 -1.37 -6.47
CA ARG A 82 -15.54 -2.05 -5.34
C ARG A 82 -16.90 -2.59 -5.71
N SER A 83 -17.28 -3.64 -5.00
CA SER A 83 -18.62 -4.24 -5.11
C SER A 83 -19.59 -3.77 -4.02
N ASP A 84 -19.07 -3.27 -2.88
CA ASP A 84 -19.84 -2.93 -1.69
C ASP A 84 -19.57 -1.50 -1.22
N MET A 85 -20.58 -0.88 -0.59
CA MET A 85 -20.46 0.46 -0.02
C MET A 85 -19.44 0.47 1.15
N ARG A 86 -18.71 1.57 1.29
CA ARG A 86 -17.80 1.75 2.43
C ARG A 86 -18.56 1.98 3.74
N THR A 87 -18.00 1.51 4.84
CA THR A 87 -18.47 1.87 6.18
C THR A 87 -18.21 3.36 6.41
N MET A 88 -19.24 4.08 6.84
CA MET A 88 -19.11 5.50 7.18
C MET A 88 -18.26 5.67 8.45
N MET A 89 -17.31 6.58 8.40
CA MET A 89 -16.45 6.93 9.52
C MET A 89 -16.89 8.25 10.14
N THR A 90 -16.60 8.46 11.42
CA THR A 90 -16.84 9.75 12.07
C THR A 90 -15.79 10.78 11.67
N PRO A 91 -16.09 12.10 11.76
CA PRO A 91 -15.11 13.16 11.48
C PRO A 91 -13.83 13.01 12.30
N GLU A 92 -13.94 12.59 13.58
CA GLU A 92 -12.79 12.41 14.48
C GLU A 92 -11.86 11.31 14.01
N ILE A 93 -12.43 10.16 13.57
CA ILE A 93 -11.66 9.05 13.01
C ILE A 93 -10.96 9.50 11.73
N ILE A 94 -11.66 10.22 10.85
CA ILE A 94 -11.08 10.74 9.61
C ILE A 94 -9.93 11.69 9.91
N GLN A 95 -10.09 12.61 10.88
CA GLN A 95 -9.03 13.53 11.25
C GLN A 95 -7.80 12.81 11.80
N HIS A 96 -8.00 11.83 12.68
CA HIS A 96 -6.90 10.99 13.19
C HIS A 96 -6.15 10.30 12.04
N ASN A 97 -6.88 9.67 11.12
CA ASN A 97 -6.29 9.00 9.97
C ASN A 97 -5.53 9.98 9.05
N CYS A 98 -6.05 11.19 8.84
CA CYS A 98 -5.35 12.25 8.12
C CYS A 98 -3.98 12.57 8.73
N ASP A 99 -3.92 12.67 10.05
CA ASP A 99 -2.68 13.00 10.76
C ASP A 99 -1.67 11.84 10.67
N CYS A 100 -2.14 10.61 10.74
CA CYS A 100 -1.32 9.42 10.50
C CYS A 100 -0.73 9.41 9.08
N PHE A 101 -1.56 9.69 8.07
CA PHE A 101 -1.11 9.76 6.68
C PHE A 101 -0.05 10.83 6.45
N LYS A 102 -0.24 12.02 7.01
CA LYS A 102 0.75 13.12 6.94
C LYS A 102 2.12 12.67 7.45
N LYS A 103 2.16 12.05 8.63
CA LYS A 103 3.39 11.55 9.23
C LYS A 103 4.08 10.49 8.36
N GLN A 104 3.31 9.56 7.79
CA GLN A 104 3.87 8.49 6.97
C GLN A 104 4.36 9.00 5.61
N MET A 105 3.58 9.86 4.92
CA MET A 105 3.97 10.43 3.62
C MET A 105 5.25 11.26 3.68
N SER A 106 5.51 11.94 4.79
CA SER A 106 6.73 12.75 4.99
C SER A 106 8.02 11.92 4.99
N ARG A 107 7.94 10.60 5.07
CA ARG A 107 9.09 9.70 4.88
C ARG A 107 9.46 9.50 3.41
N PHE A 108 8.50 9.69 2.50
CA PHE A 108 8.68 9.48 1.06
C PHE A 108 8.88 10.78 0.30
N ILE A 109 8.11 11.81 0.65
CA ILE A 109 7.99 13.06 -0.06
C ILE A 109 8.64 14.16 0.77
N ASP A 110 9.45 14.98 0.12
CA ASP A 110 10.04 16.18 0.73
C ASP A 110 9.02 17.32 0.67
N PHE A 111 8.39 17.60 1.80
CA PHE A 111 7.42 18.69 1.95
C PHE A 111 8.07 20.02 2.39
N SER A 112 9.38 20.17 2.26
CA SER A 112 10.02 21.47 2.49
C SER A 112 9.48 22.51 1.51
N GLU A 113 9.63 23.80 1.88
CA GLU A 113 9.03 24.91 1.17
C GLU A 113 9.30 24.89 -0.34
N GLY A 114 8.24 24.96 -1.13
CA GLY A 114 8.26 25.00 -2.58
C GLY A 114 8.49 23.66 -3.30
N LYS A 115 8.75 22.56 -2.55
CA LYS A 115 9.02 21.24 -3.16
C LYS A 115 7.79 20.35 -3.29
N ALA A 116 6.94 20.34 -2.29
CA ALA A 116 5.68 19.64 -2.28
C ALA A 116 4.70 20.32 -1.32
N MET A 117 3.43 19.97 -1.43
CA MET A 117 2.43 20.41 -0.45
C MET A 117 1.47 19.26 -0.11
N MET A 118 0.86 19.39 1.06
CA MET A 118 -0.16 18.49 1.53
C MET A 118 -1.40 19.33 1.86
N VAL A 119 -2.52 18.98 1.24
CA VAL A 119 -3.78 19.72 1.41
C VAL A 119 -4.90 18.73 1.74
N ASN A 120 -5.94 19.23 2.41
CA ASN A 120 -7.11 18.45 2.79
C ASN A 120 -8.34 19.01 2.06
N ASN A 121 -9.04 18.18 1.28
CA ASN A 121 -10.21 18.63 0.55
C ASN A 121 -11.42 18.99 1.43
N ALA A 122 -11.40 18.67 2.71
CA ALA A 122 -12.36 19.19 3.67
C ALA A 122 -12.38 20.74 3.71
N GLU A 123 -11.24 21.40 3.39
CA GLU A 123 -11.13 22.86 3.40
C GLU A 123 -12.10 23.55 2.44
N TRP A 124 -12.45 22.90 1.33
CA TRP A 124 -13.43 23.46 0.38
C TRP A 124 -14.72 22.66 0.30
N LEU A 125 -14.70 21.34 0.52
CA LEU A 125 -15.92 20.53 0.41
C LEU A 125 -16.89 20.75 1.57
N MET A 126 -16.39 20.94 2.80
CA MET A 126 -17.24 21.07 3.98
C MET A 126 -18.00 22.41 4.06
N GLY A 127 -17.49 23.44 3.39
CA GLY A 127 -18.12 24.77 3.34
C GLY A 127 -19.03 25.01 2.13
N LEU A 128 -19.23 24.02 1.26
CA LEU A 128 -20.04 24.19 0.05
C LEU A 128 -21.51 24.40 0.37
N ASN A 129 -22.10 25.46 -0.22
CA ASN A 129 -23.54 25.60 -0.26
C ASN A 129 -24.09 24.64 -1.34
N TYR A 130 -24.99 23.75 -0.95
CA TYR A 130 -25.50 22.71 -1.84
C TYR A 130 -26.16 23.25 -3.11
N ILE A 131 -26.99 24.30 -2.98
CA ILE A 131 -27.74 24.88 -4.12
C ILE A 131 -26.77 25.61 -5.06
N GLU A 132 -25.82 26.38 -4.51
CA GLU A 132 -24.80 27.06 -5.31
C GLU A 132 -23.92 26.06 -6.05
N PHE A 133 -23.48 25.02 -5.37
CA PHE A 133 -22.70 23.94 -5.98
C PHE A 133 -23.46 23.26 -7.13
N LEU A 134 -24.72 22.90 -6.93
CA LEU A 134 -25.54 22.32 -8.00
C LEU A 134 -25.71 23.24 -9.19
N ARG A 135 -25.87 24.56 -8.97
CA ARG A 135 -26.02 25.53 -10.05
C ARG A 135 -24.73 25.77 -10.83
N GLU A 136 -23.60 25.78 -10.16
CA GLU A 136 -22.32 26.10 -10.77
C GLU A 136 -21.59 24.90 -11.36
N VAL A 137 -21.70 23.74 -10.74
CA VAL A 137 -20.97 22.53 -11.10
C VAL A 137 -21.87 21.53 -11.81
N GLY A 138 -23.10 21.34 -11.34
CA GLY A 138 -24.04 20.36 -11.87
C GLY A 138 -24.26 20.42 -13.39
N PRO A 139 -24.42 21.59 -14.02
CA PRO A 139 -24.61 21.67 -15.48
C PRO A 139 -23.47 21.11 -16.33
N HIS A 140 -22.30 20.93 -15.75
CA HIS A 140 -21.13 20.39 -16.44
C HIS A 140 -21.08 18.85 -16.45
N PHE A 141 -21.96 18.19 -15.69
CA PHE A 141 -22.04 16.73 -15.60
C PHE A 141 -23.33 16.19 -16.20
N SER A 142 -23.20 15.23 -17.12
CA SER A 142 -24.34 14.51 -17.68
C SER A 142 -24.52 13.19 -16.92
N VAL A 143 -25.69 13.02 -16.27
CA VAL A 143 -26.03 11.78 -15.57
C VAL A 143 -25.90 10.56 -16.48
N ASN A 144 -26.34 10.67 -17.74
CA ASN A 144 -26.23 9.58 -18.71
C ASN A 144 -24.78 9.18 -19.00
N ASN A 145 -23.86 10.15 -19.05
CA ASN A 145 -22.42 9.86 -19.24
C ASN A 145 -21.81 9.28 -17.95
N MET A 146 -22.18 9.82 -16.80
CA MET A 146 -21.71 9.29 -15.52
C MET A 146 -22.13 7.83 -15.32
N LEU A 147 -23.37 7.47 -15.60
CA LEU A 147 -23.86 6.09 -15.47
C LEU A 147 -23.17 5.10 -16.42
N ARG A 148 -22.54 5.57 -17.49
CA ARG A 148 -21.74 4.73 -18.40
C ARG A 148 -20.30 4.53 -17.91
N ALA A 149 -19.86 5.31 -16.92
CA ALA A 149 -18.51 5.25 -16.41
C ALA A 149 -18.21 3.91 -15.73
N GLU A 150 -17.01 3.37 -15.97
CA GLU A 150 -16.61 2.06 -15.46
C GLU A 150 -16.67 1.98 -13.92
N CYS A 151 -16.35 3.09 -13.24
CA CYS A 151 -16.39 3.17 -11.77
C CYS A 151 -17.76 2.88 -11.16
N TYR A 152 -18.86 3.05 -11.93
CA TYR A 152 -20.22 2.79 -11.44
C TYR A 152 -20.79 1.44 -11.87
N LYS A 153 -20.30 0.81 -12.93
CA LYS A 153 -20.89 -0.42 -13.49
C LYS A 153 -21.09 -1.54 -12.45
N GLN A 154 -20.04 -1.85 -11.69
CA GLN A 154 -20.11 -2.91 -10.69
C GLN A 154 -21.04 -2.58 -9.52
N ARG A 155 -21.13 -1.28 -9.18
CA ARG A 155 -22.02 -0.81 -8.11
C ARG A 155 -23.49 -0.78 -8.54
N MET A 156 -23.78 -0.48 -9.82
CA MET A 156 -25.15 -0.46 -10.33
C MET A 156 -25.83 -1.82 -10.21
N GLU A 157 -25.11 -2.93 -10.38
CA GLU A 157 -25.64 -4.29 -10.22
C GLU A 157 -26.11 -4.57 -8.77
N LYS A 158 -25.47 -3.96 -7.77
CA LYS A 158 -25.75 -4.15 -6.34
C LYS A 158 -26.50 -2.97 -5.71
N GLY A 159 -26.81 -1.96 -6.48
CA GLY A 159 -27.49 -0.73 -6.03
C GLY A 159 -26.51 0.39 -5.69
N LEU A 160 -26.29 1.31 -6.63
CA LEU A 160 -25.49 2.52 -6.45
C LEU A 160 -26.32 3.56 -5.68
N SER A 161 -25.84 4.02 -4.54
CA SER A 161 -26.49 5.06 -3.77
C SER A 161 -26.24 6.45 -4.38
N PHE A 162 -27.16 7.39 -4.14
CA PHE A 162 -26.97 8.79 -4.55
C PHE A 162 -25.72 9.41 -3.92
N LEU A 163 -25.39 9.00 -2.70
CA LEU A 163 -24.16 9.42 -2.00
C LEU A 163 -22.91 9.04 -2.82
N GLU A 164 -22.76 7.76 -3.16
CA GLU A 164 -21.63 7.24 -3.95
C GLU A 164 -21.60 7.85 -5.36
N PHE A 165 -22.77 8.08 -5.97
CA PHE A 165 -22.87 8.69 -7.29
C PHE A 165 -22.28 10.11 -7.36
N ASN A 166 -22.32 10.85 -6.26
CA ASN A 166 -21.74 12.19 -6.19
C ASN A 166 -20.21 12.19 -6.05
N TYR A 167 -19.57 11.05 -5.74
CA TYR A 167 -18.12 11.00 -5.52
C TYR A 167 -17.32 11.51 -6.73
N MET A 168 -17.67 11.10 -7.94
CA MET A 168 -17.02 11.59 -9.17
C MET A 168 -17.06 13.11 -9.29
N ILE A 169 -18.18 13.73 -8.95
CA ILE A 169 -18.35 15.20 -9.02
C ILE A 169 -17.45 15.88 -7.98
N MET A 170 -17.36 15.31 -6.79
CA MET A 170 -16.52 15.85 -5.70
C MET A 170 -15.03 15.74 -6.07
N GLN A 171 -14.57 14.62 -6.58
CA GLN A 171 -13.19 14.45 -7.04
C GLN A 171 -12.87 15.37 -8.23
N SER A 172 -13.81 15.56 -9.13
CA SER A 172 -13.66 16.51 -10.24
C SER A 172 -13.54 17.96 -9.73
N TYR A 173 -14.31 18.29 -8.70
CA TYR A 173 -14.23 19.59 -8.04
C TYR A 173 -12.93 19.78 -7.26
N ASP A 174 -12.38 18.73 -6.67
CA ASP A 174 -11.04 18.75 -6.06
C ASP A 174 -9.99 19.18 -7.09
N PHE A 175 -10.00 18.58 -8.28
CA PHE A 175 -9.04 18.94 -9.31
C PHE A 175 -9.21 20.40 -9.76
N TYR A 176 -10.45 20.85 -9.91
CA TYR A 176 -10.77 22.24 -10.26
C TYR A 176 -10.27 23.23 -9.19
N GLU A 177 -10.48 22.96 -7.89
CA GLU A 177 -10.00 23.80 -6.80
C GLU A 177 -8.47 23.79 -6.70
N LEU A 178 -7.83 22.64 -6.86
CA LEU A 178 -6.37 22.51 -6.88
C LEU A 178 -5.75 23.27 -8.07
N PHE A 179 -6.39 23.22 -9.24
CA PHE A 179 -5.96 23.99 -10.40
C PHE A 179 -6.03 25.48 -10.12
N LYS A 180 -7.13 25.98 -9.58
CA LYS A 180 -7.32 27.40 -9.26
C LYS A 180 -6.38 27.92 -8.18
N ARG A 181 -6.22 27.15 -7.10
CA ARG A 181 -5.49 27.58 -5.91
C ARG A 181 -3.98 27.45 -6.05
N TYR A 182 -3.53 26.37 -6.69
CA TYR A 182 -2.13 25.94 -6.67
C TYR A 182 -1.53 25.73 -8.06
N GLY A 183 -2.28 25.99 -9.13
CA GLY A 183 -1.81 25.75 -10.50
C GLY A 183 -1.60 24.27 -10.81
N CYS A 184 -2.32 23.37 -10.10
CA CYS A 184 -2.24 21.93 -10.31
C CYS A 184 -2.75 21.57 -11.70
N ASN A 185 -1.86 21.19 -12.61
CA ASN A 185 -2.17 20.96 -14.01
C ASN A 185 -2.25 19.47 -14.39
N MET A 186 -1.97 18.56 -13.43
CA MET A 186 -2.03 17.12 -13.66
C MET A 186 -2.64 16.38 -12.49
N GLN A 187 -3.40 15.33 -12.79
CA GLN A 187 -3.85 14.33 -11.82
C GLN A 187 -3.23 12.98 -12.14
N PHE A 188 -2.72 12.28 -11.12
CA PHE A 188 -2.32 10.88 -11.21
C PHE A 188 -3.19 10.02 -10.30
N GLY A 189 -3.42 8.76 -10.69
CA GLY A 189 -4.18 7.81 -9.91
C GLY A 189 -4.05 6.39 -10.45
N GLY A 190 -4.60 5.41 -9.74
CA GLY A 190 -4.73 4.05 -10.25
C GLY A 190 -5.64 4.00 -11.48
N ASP A 191 -5.52 2.96 -12.28
CA ASP A 191 -6.31 2.83 -13.51
C ASP A 191 -7.83 2.73 -13.26
N ASP A 192 -8.22 2.31 -12.08
CA ASP A 192 -9.61 2.33 -11.62
C ASP A 192 -10.18 3.75 -11.39
N GLN A 193 -9.33 4.78 -11.36
CA GLN A 193 -9.70 6.20 -11.18
C GLN A 193 -9.94 6.95 -12.49
N TRP A 194 -9.70 6.34 -13.64
CA TRP A 194 -9.70 7.03 -14.94
C TRP A 194 -10.95 7.88 -15.19
N SER A 195 -12.14 7.33 -14.97
CA SER A 195 -13.41 8.06 -15.18
C SER A 195 -13.55 9.28 -14.27
N ASN A 196 -13.13 9.17 -13.00
CA ASN A 196 -13.17 10.28 -12.05
C ASN A 196 -12.20 11.40 -12.48
N MET A 197 -11.01 11.01 -12.95
CA MET A 197 -9.97 11.94 -13.41
C MET A 197 -10.40 12.72 -14.64
N LEU A 198 -11.04 12.06 -15.60
CA LEU A 198 -11.60 12.72 -16.80
C LEU A 198 -12.70 13.73 -16.45
N GLY A 199 -13.50 13.47 -15.43
CA GLY A 199 -14.46 14.43 -14.91
C GLY A 199 -13.82 15.75 -14.48
N GLY A 200 -12.65 15.67 -13.83
CA GLY A 200 -11.89 16.84 -13.40
C GLY A 200 -11.29 17.63 -14.56
N THR A 201 -10.63 16.96 -15.52
CA THR A 201 -10.07 17.62 -16.72
C THR A 201 -11.17 18.33 -17.51
N GLU A 202 -12.34 17.70 -17.67
CA GLU A 202 -13.48 18.27 -18.39
C GLU A 202 -14.10 19.46 -17.65
N LEU A 203 -14.20 19.41 -16.33
CA LEU A 203 -14.70 20.51 -15.51
C LEU A 203 -13.79 21.75 -15.64
N ILE A 204 -12.48 21.57 -15.57
CA ILE A 204 -11.50 22.66 -15.77
C ILE A 204 -11.66 23.25 -17.16
N ARG A 205 -11.72 22.42 -18.18
CA ARG A 205 -11.89 22.86 -19.56
C ARG A 205 -13.17 23.68 -19.75
N ARG A 206 -14.30 23.23 -19.22
CA ARG A 206 -15.61 23.91 -19.37
C ARG A 206 -15.72 25.19 -18.57
N LYS A 207 -15.19 25.21 -17.34
CA LYS A 207 -15.32 26.39 -16.47
C LYS A 207 -14.23 27.45 -16.71
N LEU A 208 -13.01 27.04 -17.05
CA LEU A 208 -11.87 27.95 -17.14
C LEU A 208 -11.31 28.12 -18.55
N GLY A 209 -11.74 27.30 -19.52
CA GLY A 209 -11.18 27.30 -20.86
C GLY A 209 -9.70 26.95 -20.88
N LYS A 210 -9.24 26.13 -19.91
CA LYS A 210 -7.85 25.71 -19.74
C LYS A 210 -7.75 24.20 -19.87
N ASP A 211 -6.56 23.72 -20.26
CA ASP A 211 -6.27 22.29 -20.31
C ASP A 211 -5.61 21.84 -19.00
N ALA A 212 -6.04 20.69 -18.54
CA ALA A 212 -5.43 19.92 -17.46
C ALA A 212 -5.36 18.45 -17.88
N HIS A 213 -4.39 17.73 -17.36
CA HIS A 213 -4.07 16.40 -17.84
C HIS A 213 -4.25 15.34 -16.75
N ALA A 214 -4.47 14.11 -17.19
CA ALA A 214 -4.60 12.95 -16.32
C ALA A 214 -3.74 11.80 -16.87
N MET A 215 -3.10 11.08 -15.95
CA MET A 215 -2.36 9.87 -16.23
C MET A 215 -2.65 8.82 -15.17
N THR A 216 -3.03 7.62 -15.58
CA THR A 216 -3.19 6.49 -14.67
C THR A 216 -1.94 5.63 -14.62
N ILE A 217 -1.72 5.03 -13.46
CA ILE A 217 -0.66 4.06 -13.23
C ILE A 217 -1.24 2.65 -13.23
N THR A 218 -0.45 1.73 -13.77
CA THR A 218 -0.76 0.30 -13.78
C THR A 218 -1.00 -0.20 -12.36
N LEU A 219 -2.06 -0.96 -12.14
CA LEU A 219 -2.32 -1.56 -10.84
C LEU A 219 -1.27 -2.63 -10.52
N LEU A 220 -0.84 -2.64 -9.26
CA LEU A 220 0.10 -3.66 -8.78
C LEU A 220 -0.64 -4.98 -8.53
N LEU A 221 -0.66 -5.82 -9.56
CA LEU A 221 -1.27 -7.14 -9.54
C LEU A 221 -0.19 -8.22 -9.52
N ASN A 222 -0.44 -9.32 -8.82
CA ASN A 222 0.38 -10.51 -8.93
C ASN A 222 0.07 -11.28 -10.23
N SER A 223 0.81 -12.35 -10.52
CA SER A 223 0.63 -13.21 -11.71
C SER A 223 -0.74 -13.89 -11.80
N GLU A 224 -1.48 -13.97 -10.68
CA GLU A 224 -2.87 -14.46 -10.65
C GLU A 224 -3.91 -13.35 -10.91
N GLY A 225 -3.49 -12.11 -11.19
CA GLY A 225 -4.38 -10.96 -11.39
C GLY A 225 -4.97 -10.37 -10.09
N LYS A 226 -4.47 -10.75 -8.93
CA LYS A 226 -4.94 -10.23 -7.63
C LYS A 226 -4.14 -8.99 -7.22
N LYS A 227 -4.82 -7.98 -6.66
CA LYS A 227 -4.15 -6.79 -6.11
C LYS A 227 -3.17 -7.20 -4.99
N MET A 228 -1.90 -6.79 -5.11
CA MET A 228 -0.87 -7.02 -4.09
C MET A 228 -1.09 -6.16 -2.85
N GLY A 229 -0.45 -6.52 -1.74
CA GLY A 229 -0.55 -5.80 -0.48
C GLY A 229 -1.65 -6.29 0.46
N LYS A 230 -2.29 -7.41 0.13
CA LYS A 230 -3.21 -8.13 1.02
C LYS A 230 -2.72 -9.55 1.24
N THR A 231 -2.76 -9.99 2.48
CA THR A 231 -2.49 -11.37 2.92
C THR A 231 -3.78 -11.98 3.48
N GLN A 232 -3.75 -13.24 3.87
CA GLN A 232 -4.87 -13.87 4.59
C GLN A 232 -5.16 -13.17 5.93
N SER A 233 -4.15 -12.54 6.52
CA SER A 233 -4.24 -11.79 7.78
C SER A 233 -4.60 -10.30 7.60
N GLY A 234 -4.83 -9.84 6.37
CA GLY A 234 -5.23 -8.46 6.08
C GLY A 234 -4.26 -7.68 5.21
N ALA A 235 -4.28 -6.35 5.32
CA ALA A 235 -3.39 -5.48 4.55
C ALA A 235 -1.96 -5.52 5.11
N VAL A 236 -0.97 -5.35 4.22
CA VAL A 236 0.43 -5.11 4.58
C VAL A 236 0.62 -3.61 4.74
N TRP A 237 0.78 -3.19 5.99
CA TRP A 237 0.81 -1.77 6.38
C TRP A 237 2.21 -1.19 6.27
N LEU A 238 2.30 0.13 6.09
CA LEU A 238 3.56 0.87 6.13
C LEU A 238 3.92 1.33 7.56
N ASP A 239 2.98 1.19 8.50
CA ASP A 239 3.22 1.45 9.91
C ASP A 239 3.94 0.25 10.55
N PRO A 240 5.12 0.44 11.17
CA PRO A 240 5.88 -0.63 11.81
C PRO A 240 5.15 -1.28 13.00
N GLU A 241 4.21 -0.58 13.64
CA GLU A 241 3.41 -1.15 14.74
C GLU A 241 2.31 -2.10 14.24
N LYS A 242 1.89 -1.97 12.96
CA LYS A 242 0.86 -2.82 12.35
C LYS A 242 1.45 -3.97 11.53
N THR A 243 2.53 -3.70 10.82
CA THR A 243 3.33 -4.69 10.08
C THR A 243 4.78 -4.41 10.42
N SER A 244 5.42 -5.27 11.19
CA SER A 244 6.80 -5.07 11.59
C SER A 244 7.72 -4.96 10.36
N PRO A 245 8.88 -4.26 10.45
CA PRO A 245 9.84 -4.20 9.35
C PRO A 245 10.26 -5.59 8.86
N PHE A 246 10.32 -6.56 9.76
CA PHE A 246 10.63 -7.94 9.42
C PHE A 246 9.49 -8.61 8.63
N ASP A 247 8.22 -8.47 9.06
CA ASP A 247 7.07 -9.03 8.33
C ASP A 247 6.89 -8.34 6.97
N PHE A 248 7.16 -7.04 6.89
CA PHE A 248 7.18 -6.28 5.64
C PHE A 248 8.27 -6.80 4.69
N TYR A 249 9.48 -7.04 5.20
CA TYR A 249 10.59 -7.66 4.46
C TYR A 249 10.19 -9.04 3.96
N GLN A 250 9.63 -9.88 4.83
CA GLN A 250 9.21 -11.25 4.49
C GLN A 250 8.09 -11.27 3.44
N TYR A 251 7.18 -10.32 3.48
CA TYR A 251 6.16 -10.20 2.44
C TYR A 251 6.79 -10.08 1.05
N TRP A 252 7.74 -9.18 0.89
CA TRP A 252 8.44 -8.98 -0.39
C TRP A 252 9.41 -10.11 -0.74
N ARG A 253 10.06 -10.68 0.25
CA ARG A 253 10.94 -11.84 0.08
C ARG A 253 10.19 -13.09 -0.42
N ASN A 254 8.88 -13.15 -0.20
CA ASN A 254 8.01 -14.26 -0.54
C ASN A 254 7.13 -14.03 -1.77
N VAL A 255 7.37 -12.98 -2.55
CA VAL A 255 6.67 -12.79 -3.85
C VAL A 255 6.97 -13.93 -4.81
N GLY A 256 6.08 -14.16 -5.78
CA GLY A 256 6.26 -15.18 -6.81
C GLY A 256 7.50 -14.91 -7.70
N ASP A 257 8.10 -15.95 -8.23
CA ASP A 257 9.24 -15.83 -9.16
C ASP A 257 8.86 -15.00 -10.39
N SER A 258 7.65 -15.16 -10.89
CA SER A 258 7.09 -14.40 -12.01
C SER A 258 6.82 -12.92 -11.71
N ASP A 259 6.77 -12.53 -10.43
CA ASP A 259 6.38 -11.17 -10.00
C ASP A 259 7.58 -10.33 -9.56
N VAL A 260 8.70 -10.93 -9.18
CA VAL A 260 9.82 -10.24 -8.53
C VAL A 260 10.43 -9.16 -9.40
N LEU A 261 10.71 -9.43 -10.67
CA LEU A 261 11.35 -8.46 -11.58
C LEU A 261 10.39 -7.31 -11.92
N LYS A 262 9.10 -7.60 -12.07
CA LYS A 262 8.06 -6.59 -12.21
C LYS A 262 8.03 -5.66 -10.98
N CYS A 263 8.04 -6.23 -9.78
CA CYS A 263 8.06 -5.44 -8.55
C CYS A 263 9.33 -4.60 -8.41
N LEU A 264 10.50 -5.14 -8.79
CA LEU A 264 11.77 -4.38 -8.82
C LEU A 264 11.65 -3.16 -9.75
N ARG A 265 11.13 -3.32 -10.98
CA ARG A 265 10.96 -2.21 -11.92
C ARG A 265 10.00 -1.16 -11.40
N MET A 266 8.84 -1.57 -10.93
CA MET A 266 7.76 -0.65 -10.56
C MET A 266 8.01 0.10 -9.24
N LEU A 267 8.59 -0.57 -8.25
CA LEU A 267 8.60 -0.08 -6.86
C LEU A 267 9.97 0.39 -6.37
N THR A 268 11.09 -0.13 -6.91
CA THR A 268 12.42 0.25 -6.43
C THR A 268 13.00 1.42 -7.21
N PHE A 269 14.02 2.08 -6.63
CA PHE A 269 14.78 3.16 -7.27
C PHE A 269 16.11 2.67 -7.86
N LEU A 270 16.27 1.36 -8.01
CA LEU A 270 17.44 0.77 -8.66
C LEU A 270 17.51 1.20 -10.14
N PRO A 271 18.72 1.38 -10.70
CA PRO A 271 18.90 1.59 -12.12
C PRO A 271 18.24 0.47 -12.94
N LEU A 272 17.59 0.84 -14.06
CA LEU A 272 16.93 -0.15 -14.93
C LEU A 272 17.93 -1.15 -15.49
N GLU A 273 19.13 -0.69 -15.84
CA GLU A 273 20.21 -1.53 -16.36
C GLU A 273 20.55 -2.69 -15.38
N GLN A 274 20.58 -2.39 -14.09
CA GLN A 274 20.80 -3.41 -13.06
C GLN A 274 19.65 -4.43 -13.00
N ILE A 275 18.41 -3.98 -13.20
CA ILE A 275 17.25 -4.88 -13.18
C ILE A 275 17.18 -5.68 -14.48
N ASP A 276 17.55 -5.10 -15.62
CA ASP A 276 17.57 -5.76 -16.92
C ASP A 276 18.61 -6.90 -16.96
N GLU A 277 19.74 -6.76 -16.25
CA GLU A 277 20.68 -7.85 -16.06
C GLU A 277 20.05 -9.06 -15.34
N MET A 278 19.06 -8.81 -14.46
CA MET A 278 18.34 -9.87 -13.73
C MET A 278 17.29 -10.60 -14.59
N ASP A 279 16.96 -10.11 -15.80
CA ASP A 279 15.97 -10.77 -16.68
C ASP A 279 16.44 -12.17 -17.12
N GLN A 280 17.74 -12.44 -17.07
CA GLN A 280 18.33 -13.73 -17.39
C GLN A 280 18.46 -14.66 -16.15
N TRP A 281 18.03 -14.19 -14.98
CA TRP A 281 18.16 -14.95 -13.74
C TRP A 281 17.08 -16.01 -13.63
N GLU A 282 17.52 -17.22 -13.24
CA GLU A 282 16.64 -18.38 -13.06
C GLU A 282 16.92 -19.10 -11.72
N GLY A 283 15.96 -19.87 -11.26
CA GLY A 283 16.11 -20.74 -10.09
C GLY A 283 16.60 -20.01 -8.83
N SER A 284 17.76 -20.36 -8.31
CA SER A 284 18.30 -19.77 -7.08
C SER A 284 18.65 -18.28 -7.20
N GLN A 285 18.94 -17.78 -8.41
CA GLN A 285 19.23 -16.36 -8.64
C GLN A 285 17.98 -15.50 -8.41
N LEU A 286 16.77 -15.99 -8.71
CA LEU A 286 15.53 -15.27 -8.38
C LEU A 286 15.34 -15.09 -6.87
N ASN A 287 15.90 -15.99 -6.05
CA ASN A 287 15.91 -15.78 -4.60
C ASN A 287 16.77 -14.57 -4.20
N GLN A 288 17.87 -14.33 -4.90
CA GLN A 288 18.70 -13.14 -4.70
C GLN A 288 17.94 -11.88 -5.15
N ALA A 289 17.24 -11.93 -6.28
CA ALA A 289 16.39 -10.82 -6.73
C ALA A 289 15.29 -10.48 -5.70
N LYS A 290 14.69 -11.49 -5.06
CA LYS A 290 13.71 -11.28 -3.98
C LYS A 290 14.34 -10.67 -2.72
N GLU A 291 15.59 -11.03 -2.39
CA GLU A 291 16.31 -10.39 -1.28
C GLU A 291 16.59 -8.92 -1.56
N ILE A 292 17.03 -8.60 -2.78
CA ILE A 292 17.23 -7.22 -3.21
C ILE A 292 15.92 -6.44 -3.14
N LEU A 293 14.83 -6.99 -3.68
CA LEU A 293 13.51 -6.35 -3.64
C LEU A 293 13.08 -6.07 -2.18
N ALA A 294 13.15 -7.08 -1.33
CA ALA A 294 12.73 -6.97 0.07
C ALA A 294 13.58 -5.95 0.83
N PHE A 295 14.91 -5.94 0.61
CA PHE A 295 15.80 -4.98 1.23
C PHE A 295 15.49 -3.55 0.79
N GLU A 296 15.43 -3.29 -0.53
CA GLU A 296 15.20 -1.95 -1.08
C GLU A 296 13.85 -1.36 -0.64
N LEU A 297 12.79 -2.18 -0.62
CA LEU A 297 11.48 -1.68 -0.20
C LEU A 297 11.38 -1.49 1.31
N THR A 298 12.00 -2.36 2.11
CA THR A 298 12.06 -2.18 3.57
C THR A 298 12.90 -0.96 3.94
N LYS A 299 14.04 -0.76 3.26
CA LYS A 299 14.88 0.43 3.41
C LYS A 299 14.10 1.72 3.09
N LEU A 300 13.30 1.71 2.03
CA LEU A 300 12.51 2.87 1.62
C LEU A 300 11.44 3.23 2.64
N VAL A 301 10.80 2.24 3.27
CA VAL A 301 9.68 2.44 4.22
C VAL A 301 10.15 2.63 5.66
N HIS A 302 11.11 1.82 6.11
CA HIS A 302 11.49 1.72 7.53
C HIS A 302 12.93 2.20 7.81
N GLY A 303 13.71 2.49 6.76
CA GLY A 303 15.12 2.89 6.88
C GLY A 303 16.09 1.74 6.71
N GLU A 304 17.36 2.09 6.48
CA GLU A 304 18.41 1.13 6.14
C GLU A 304 18.75 0.19 7.30
N GLU A 305 18.77 0.70 8.52
CA GLU A 305 19.06 -0.09 9.72
C GLU A 305 18.03 -1.19 9.94
N GLU A 306 16.73 -0.86 9.84
CA GLU A 306 15.67 -1.86 9.99
C GLU A 306 15.63 -2.85 8.83
N ALA A 307 15.98 -2.43 7.61
CA ALA A 307 16.11 -3.34 6.47
C ALA A 307 17.26 -4.33 6.66
N ALA A 308 18.40 -3.88 7.19
CA ALA A 308 19.54 -4.74 7.49
C ALA A 308 19.22 -5.76 8.58
N LYS A 309 18.58 -5.32 9.68
CA LYS A 309 18.10 -6.22 10.76
C LYS A 309 17.11 -7.27 10.21
N ALA A 310 16.15 -6.84 9.40
CA ALA A 310 15.18 -7.75 8.81
C ALA A 310 15.83 -8.77 7.86
N GLN A 311 16.81 -8.34 7.06
CA GLN A 311 17.56 -9.23 6.18
C GLN A 311 18.40 -10.25 6.96
N GLU A 312 19.08 -9.81 8.00
CA GLU A 312 19.88 -10.69 8.85
C GLU A 312 18.99 -11.73 9.55
N GLY A 313 17.89 -11.30 10.16
CA GLY A 313 16.92 -12.20 10.76
C GLY A 313 16.32 -13.19 9.76
N ALA A 314 16.07 -12.75 8.52
CA ALA A 314 15.56 -13.63 7.47
C ALA A 314 16.59 -14.69 7.04
N ARG A 315 17.87 -14.31 6.92
CA ARG A 315 18.97 -15.24 6.60
C ARG A 315 19.22 -16.23 7.71
N ALA A 316 19.11 -15.79 8.97
CA ALA A 316 19.27 -16.63 10.16
C ALA A 316 18.32 -17.83 10.20
N LEU A 317 17.13 -17.69 9.59
CA LEU A 317 16.14 -18.77 9.51
C LEU A 317 16.58 -20.00 8.70
N PHE A 318 17.54 -19.81 7.81
CA PHE A 318 18.00 -20.85 6.88
C PHE A 318 19.43 -21.31 7.18
N ALA A 319 20.14 -20.63 8.09
CA ALA A 319 21.50 -20.94 8.48
C ALA A 319 21.51 -21.64 9.86
N ALA A 320 21.94 -22.88 9.91
CA ALA A 320 22.10 -23.59 11.18
C ALA A 320 23.10 -22.84 12.11
N GLY A 321 22.62 -22.40 13.30
CA GLY A 321 23.44 -21.68 14.29
C GLY A 321 23.55 -20.16 14.09
N ALA A 322 22.75 -19.54 13.22
CA ALA A 322 22.73 -18.08 13.08
C ALA A 322 21.97 -17.40 14.25
N SER A 323 22.33 -16.15 14.56
CA SER A 323 21.65 -15.35 15.61
C SER A 323 20.18 -15.12 15.28
N THR A 324 19.32 -15.31 16.28
CA THR A 324 17.88 -15.06 16.20
C THR A 324 17.48 -13.72 16.82
N GLU A 325 18.45 -12.86 17.16
CA GLU A 325 18.23 -11.57 17.84
C GLU A 325 17.29 -10.62 17.07
N ASN A 326 17.39 -10.61 15.75
CA ASN A 326 16.64 -9.72 14.89
C ASN A 326 15.33 -10.34 14.35
N MET A 327 14.87 -11.46 14.90
CA MET A 327 13.56 -12.05 14.57
C MET A 327 12.43 -11.38 15.34
N PRO A 328 11.22 -11.23 14.73
CA PRO A 328 10.06 -10.80 15.49
C PRO A 328 9.80 -11.77 16.64
N ALA A 329 9.84 -11.23 17.85
CA ALA A 329 9.59 -12.00 19.05
C ALA A 329 8.12 -11.84 19.50
N PHE A 330 7.56 -12.91 20.05
CA PHE A 330 6.31 -12.89 20.80
C PHE A 330 6.64 -13.23 22.25
N GLU A 331 6.22 -12.36 23.15
CA GLU A 331 6.46 -12.51 24.60
C GLU A 331 5.35 -13.33 25.24
N LEU A 332 5.69 -14.45 25.84
CA LEU A 332 4.84 -15.19 26.76
C LEU A 332 5.01 -14.59 28.17
N THR A 333 3.91 -14.59 28.92
CA THR A 333 3.89 -14.19 30.32
C THR A 333 3.76 -15.41 31.22
N GLU A 334 4.02 -15.27 32.52
CA GLU A 334 3.83 -16.34 33.52
C GLU A 334 2.42 -16.93 33.49
N GLU A 335 1.41 -16.11 33.20
CA GLU A 335 0.00 -16.52 33.13
C GLU A 335 -0.31 -17.47 31.96
N ASP A 336 0.59 -17.54 30.96
CA ASP A 336 0.42 -18.41 29.79
C ASP A 336 0.75 -19.87 30.08
N PHE A 337 1.41 -20.12 31.22
CA PHE A 337 1.85 -21.45 31.64
C PHE A 337 0.90 -22.05 32.64
N SER A 338 0.56 -23.31 32.44
CA SER A 338 -0.18 -24.15 33.42
C SER A 338 0.79 -25.19 33.96
N GLU A 339 0.97 -25.21 35.29
CA GLU A 339 1.94 -26.11 35.94
C GLU A 339 3.35 -26.04 35.31
N GLY A 340 3.80 -24.84 34.92
CA GLY A 340 5.11 -24.60 34.33
C GLY A 340 5.27 -25.05 32.87
N THR A 341 4.17 -25.40 32.20
CA THR A 341 4.17 -25.83 30.81
C THR A 341 3.12 -25.11 29.98
N ILE A 342 3.33 -25.06 28.66
CA ILE A 342 2.41 -24.49 27.67
C ILE A 342 2.25 -25.44 26.47
N ASP A 343 1.03 -25.62 25.96
CA ASP A 343 0.78 -26.48 24.81
C ASP A 343 1.05 -25.75 23.48
N ILE A 344 1.44 -26.50 22.44
CA ILE A 344 1.78 -25.98 21.11
C ILE A 344 0.61 -25.21 20.46
N LEU A 345 -0.65 -25.60 20.73
CA LEU A 345 -1.81 -24.94 20.13
C LEU A 345 -2.05 -23.56 20.73
N ILE A 346 -1.73 -23.38 22.02
CA ILE A 346 -1.76 -22.06 22.68
C ILE A 346 -0.65 -21.17 22.10
N ILE A 347 0.57 -21.69 21.98
CA ILE A 347 1.70 -20.97 21.40
C ILE A 347 1.36 -20.47 20.00
N LEU A 348 0.88 -21.35 19.12
CA LEU A 348 0.52 -21.00 17.73
C LEU A 348 -0.59 -19.96 17.65
N ASN A 349 -1.59 -20.06 18.52
CA ASN A 349 -2.72 -19.13 18.49
C ASN A 349 -2.34 -17.78 19.10
N LYS A 350 -1.74 -17.74 20.28
CA LYS A 350 -1.34 -16.48 20.94
C LYS A 350 -0.30 -15.70 20.14
N SER A 351 0.68 -16.39 19.57
CA SER A 351 1.69 -15.76 18.72
C SER A 351 1.15 -15.27 17.37
N GLY A 352 -0.12 -15.56 17.03
CA GLY A 352 -0.71 -15.22 15.74
C GLY A 352 -0.20 -16.09 14.57
N LEU A 353 0.56 -17.16 14.85
CA LEU A 353 0.94 -18.14 13.83
C LEU A 353 -0.25 -18.95 13.33
N ALA A 354 -1.33 -19.06 14.12
CA ALA A 354 -2.62 -19.58 13.71
C ALA A 354 -3.76 -18.67 14.20
N ALA A 355 -4.75 -18.42 13.36
CA ALA A 355 -5.88 -17.54 13.69
C ALA A 355 -6.83 -18.13 14.74
N SER A 356 -6.77 -19.46 14.96
CA SER A 356 -7.58 -20.17 15.96
C SER A 356 -6.89 -21.45 16.42
N ARG A 357 -7.30 -21.96 17.59
CA ARG A 357 -6.83 -23.27 18.08
C ARG A 357 -7.19 -24.43 17.13
N SER A 358 -8.31 -24.34 16.42
CA SER A 358 -8.71 -25.32 15.42
C SER A 358 -7.79 -25.32 14.21
N GLU A 359 -7.33 -24.14 13.77
CA GLU A 359 -6.32 -24.02 12.72
C GLU A 359 -4.97 -24.52 13.21
N ALA A 360 -4.55 -24.15 14.42
CA ALA A 360 -3.32 -24.64 15.04
C ALA A 360 -3.28 -26.18 15.05
N ARG A 361 -4.36 -26.83 15.49
CA ARG A 361 -4.50 -28.28 15.49
C ARG A 361 -4.27 -28.89 14.11
N ARG A 362 -4.97 -28.38 13.08
CA ARG A 362 -4.82 -28.88 11.70
C ARG A 362 -3.39 -28.74 11.20
N ASN A 363 -2.73 -27.63 11.52
CA ASN A 363 -1.34 -27.39 11.11
C ASN A 363 -0.37 -28.38 11.74
N VAL A 364 -0.56 -28.74 13.03
CA VAL A 364 0.24 -29.76 13.72
C VAL A 364 -0.02 -31.15 13.13
N GLU A 365 -1.29 -31.56 12.98
CA GLU A 365 -1.70 -32.85 12.40
C GLU A 365 -1.17 -33.05 10.97
N GLN A 366 -1.10 -31.99 10.18
CA GLN A 366 -0.53 -32.00 8.83
C GLN A 366 1.02 -31.97 8.80
N GLY A 367 1.67 -31.95 9.98
CA GLY A 367 3.14 -31.91 10.08
C GLY A 367 3.74 -30.57 9.62
N GLY A 368 2.93 -29.51 9.60
CA GLY A 368 3.33 -28.16 9.17
C GLY A 368 3.97 -27.31 10.27
N VAL A 369 4.23 -27.87 11.47
CA VAL A 369 4.77 -27.12 12.61
C VAL A 369 6.13 -27.68 13.03
N SER A 370 7.07 -26.80 13.35
CA SER A 370 8.34 -27.16 13.98
C SER A 370 8.72 -26.16 15.07
N VAL A 371 9.48 -26.62 16.07
CA VAL A 371 10.08 -25.81 17.13
C VAL A 371 11.59 -26.05 17.08
N ASP A 372 12.36 -24.97 16.91
CA ASP A 372 13.82 -25.02 16.70
C ASP A 372 14.26 -26.01 15.61
N GLY A 373 13.49 -26.04 14.51
CA GLY A 373 13.70 -26.95 13.40
C GLY A 373 13.19 -28.37 13.60
N ASN A 374 12.80 -28.76 14.82
CA ASN A 374 12.28 -30.08 15.13
C ASN A 374 10.76 -30.17 14.83
N PRO A 375 10.32 -31.10 13.95
CA PRO A 375 8.91 -31.23 13.62
C PRO A 375 8.06 -31.60 14.84
N VAL A 376 6.95 -30.88 15.05
CA VAL A 376 5.96 -31.18 16.09
C VAL A 376 4.74 -31.83 15.42
N LYS A 377 4.48 -33.09 15.74
CA LYS A 377 3.37 -33.89 15.18
C LYS A 377 2.26 -34.19 16.20
N ASP A 378 2.57 -34.05 17.48
CA ASP A 378 1.62 -34.28 18.55
C ASP A 378 0.89 -32.98 18.91
N ILE A 379 -0.42 -32.97 18.77
CA ILE A 379 -1.29 -31.85 19.16
C ILE A 379 -1.28 -31.58 20.67
N LYS A 380 -0.82 -32.55 21.48
CA LYS A 380 -0.65 -32.46 22.92
C LYS A 380 0.79 -32.12 23.33
N ALA A 381 1.64 -31.82 22.40
CA ALA A 381 3.02 -31.42 22.70
C ALA A 381 3.02 -30.22 23.65
N VAL A 382 3.75 -30.34 24.75
CA VAL A 382 3.93 -29.30 25.76
C VAL A 382 5.39 -28.91 25.84
N PHE A 383 5.63 -27.65 26.17
CA PHE A 383 6.96 -27.07 26.29
C PHE A 383 7.11 -26.47 27.68
N SER A 384 8.26 -26.70 28.31
CA SER A 384 8.52 -26.15 29.62
C SER A 384 8.87 -24.66 29.54
N ARG A 385 8.58 -23.93 30.59
CA ARG A 385 8.88 -22.52 30.75
C ARG A 385 10.37 -22.20 30.50
N GLU A 386 11.27 -23.05 30.96
CA GLU A 386 12.70 -22.86 30.83
C GLU A 386 13.16 -22.81 29.37
N GLN A 387 12.43 -23.46 28.45
CA GLN A 387 12.76 -23.45 27.02
C GLN A 387 12.58 -22.07 26.40
N PHE A 388 11.75 -21.21 26.98
CA PHE A 388 11.49 -19.86 26.48
C PHE A 388 12.33 -18.78 27.19
N ALA A 389 13.15 -19.16 28.18
CA ALA A 389 14.08 -18.27 28.86
C ALA A 389 15.28 -17.93 27.97
N GLY A 390 15.89 -16.77 28.19
CA GLY A 390 17.07 -16.33 27.43
C GLY A 390 16.72 -16.05 25.97
N ASP A 391 17.34 -16.77 25.03
CA ASP A 391 17.09 -16.59 23.60
C ASP A 391 15.74 -17.10 23.10
N GLY A 392 14.98 -17.83 23.94
CA GLY A 392 13.69 -18.40 23.56
C GLY A 392 13.80 -19.47 22.48
N VAL A 393 12.66 -19.78 21.82
CA VAL A 393 12.57 -20.80 20.77
C VAL A 393 11.96 -20.23 19.49
N VAL A 394 12.37 -20.77 18.34
CA VAL A 394 11.78 -20.39 17.03
C VAL A 394 10.69 -21.38 16.67
N VAL A 395 9.45 -20.91 16.66
CA VAL A 395 8.28 -21.68 16.23
C VAL A 395 7.94 -21.35 14.78
N LYS A 396 7.84 -22.38 13.94
CA LYS A 396 7.57 -22.26 12.51
C LYS A 396 6.28 -22.96 12.13
N ARG A 397 5.44 -22.32 11.29
CA ARG A 397 4.26 -22.89 10.65
C ARG A 397 4.40 -22.86 9.12
N GLY A 398 4.46 -24.03 8.49
CA GLY A 398 4.70 -24.14 7.06
C GLY A 398 6.08 -23.64 6.67
N LYS A 399 6.23 -23.22 5.40
CA LYS A 399 7.52 -22.78 4.88
C LYS A 399 7.84 -21.31 5.13
N LYS A 400 6.83 -20.49 5.45
CA LYS A 400 6.92 -19.02 5.37
C LYS A 400 6.59 -18.27 6.67
N ASN A 401 5.90 -18.90 7.63
CA ASN A 401 5.45 -18.25 8.86
C ASN A 401 6.23 -18.78 10.05
N PHE A 402 6.85 -17.91 10.82
CA PHE A 402 7.62 -18.25 12.03
C PHE A 402 7.70 -17.04 12.97
N LYS A 403 7.91 -17.33 14.24
CA LYS A 403 8.18 -16.32 15.27
C LYS A 403 9.15 -16.87 16.30
N LYS A 404 9.96 -15.99 16.86
CA LYS A 404 10.71 -16.25 18.07
C LYS A 404 9.78 -16.09 19.27
N ILE A 405 9.69 -17.09 20.13
CA ILE A 405 8.86 -17.08 21.32
C ILE A 405 9.79 -17.00 22.53
N ILE A 406 9.63 -15.95 23.33
CA ILE A 406 10.43 -15.68 24.51
C ILE A 406 9.56 -15.56 25.75
N LEU A 407 10.10 -15.81 26.91
CA LEU A 407 9.47 -15.53 28.19
C LEU A 407 9.86 -14.12 28.64
N LYS A 408 8.84 -13.34 29.01
CA LYS A 408 9.03 -12.01 29.59
C LYS A 408 9.32 -12.09 31.07
#